data_022ef529f756709afd324576cfb30423
#
_entry.id   022ef529f756709afd324576cfb30423
#
_cell.length_a   1.000
_cell.length_b   1.000
_cell.length_c   1.000
_cell.angle_alpha   90.00
_cell.angle_beta   90.00
_cell.angle_gamma   90.00
#
_symmetry.space_group_name_H-M   'P 1'
#
loop_
_entity.id
_entity.type
_entity.pdbx_description
1 polymer ?
#
loop_
_entity_poly.entity_id
_entity_poly.type
_entity_poly.pdbx_seq_one_letter_code
_entity_poly.pdbx_strand_id
1 'polypeptide(L)'
;MKRIWIQRIGAAVLCAVLLAGCMPGGPAADSTASADPLTGQEQQYPGQRPAAVVIDNAPGSTTQWGIGSASVVLEAAACADTAPSLCLVYPSVSAMPTVGPVTLGQDLFWRLLSGQQVLPIQRGCDLYTRNFLDYWNLRAVDALETGRNAFTTGNTDWASPLWCTN
;
A
#
# COMPACT_ATOMS: atom_id res chain seq x y z
N MET A 1 8.37 -40.85 58.42
CA MET A 1 8.30 -39.37 58.24
C MET A 1 9.35 -38.77 57.31
N LYS A 2 10.57 -39.29 57.20
CA LYS A 2 11.62 -38.72 56.31
C LYS A 2 11.32 -38.85 54.79
N ARG A 3 10.66 -39.92 54.33
CA ARG A 3 10.36 -40.12 52.91
C ARG A 3 9.36 -39.09 52.30
N ILE A 4 8.38 -38.69 53.05
CA ILE A 4 7.37 -37.71 52.60
C ILE A 4 7.96 -36.31 52.48
N TRP A 5 8.98 -36.00 53.26
CA TRP A 5 9.67 -34.71 53.21
C TRP A 5 10.53 -34.58 51.95
N ILE A 6 11.21 -35.65 51.57
CA ILE A 6 12.07 -35.68 50.37
C ILE A 6 11.20 -35.55 49.11
N GLN A 7 10.02 -36.16 49.06
CA GLN A 7 9.10 -36.05 47.92
C GLN A 7 8.55 -34.63 47.78
N ARG A 8 8.26 -33.95 48.87
CA ARG A 8 7.75 -32.57 48.90
C ARG A 8 8.82 -31.56 48.47
N ILE A 9 10.06 -31.75 48.87
CA ILE A 9 11.20 -30.91 48.44
C ILE A 9 11.49 -31.13 46.94
N GLY A 10 11.47 -32.36 46.44
CA GLY A 10 11.64 -32.64 45.03
C GLY A 10 10.58 -32.02 44.14
N ALA A 11 9.30 -32.05 44.55
CA ALA A 11 8.19 -31.41 43.82
C ALA A 11 8.32 -29.89 43.82
N ALA A 12 8.72 -29.28 44.93
CA ALA A 12 8.90 -27.81 45.02
C ALA A 12 10.07 -27.29 44.15
N VAL A 13 11.15 -28.07 44.07
CA VAL A 13 12.32 -27.73 43.24
C VAL A 13 11.95 -27.88 41.75
N LEU A 14 11.18 -28.91 41.37
CA LEU A 14 10.74 -29.11 39.98
C LEU A 14 9.80 -28.01 39.54
N CYS A 15 8.86 -27.55 40.39
CA CYS A 15 7.98 -26.41 40.08
C CYS A 15 8.77 -25.09 39.97
N ALA A 16 9.80 -24.88 40.78
CA ALA A 16 10.63 -23.67 40.70
C ALA A 16 11.43 -23.60 39.38
N VAL A 17 11.91 -24.74 38.89
CA VAL A 17 12.63 -24.79 37.60
C VAL A 17 11.68 -24.55 36.43
N LEU A 18 10.44 -25.01 36.50
CA LEU A 18 9.42 -24.78 35.44
C LEU A 18 8.94 -23.32 35.40
N LEU A 19 8.94 -22.61 36.53
CA LEU A 19 8.55 -21.19 36.59
C LEU A 19 9.70 -20.25 36.17
N ALA A 20 10.94 -20.65 36.26
CA ALA A 20 12.10 -19.88 35.78
C ALA A 20 12.22 -19.85 34.25
N GLY A 21 11.51 -20.74 33.53
CA GLY A 21 11.47 -20.77 32.05
C GLY A 21 10.55 -19.74 31.40
N CYS A 22 9.76 -19.00 32.19
CA CYS A 22 8.87 -17.93 31.71
C CYS A 22 9.37 -16.54 32.12
N MET A 23 10.64 -16.25 31.99
CA MET A 23 11.10 -14.86 32.00
C MET A 23 10.86 -14.26 30.62
N PRO A 24 10.03 -13.22 30.46
CA PRO A 24 9.99 -12.40 29.27
C PRO A 24 11.18 -11.46 29.30
N GLY A 25 12.32 -11.99 28.90
CA GLY A 25 13.61 -11.27 28.90
C GLY A 25 14.57 -11.93 27.93
N GLY A 26 14.06 -12.31 26.76
CA GLY A 26 14.91 -12.38 25.57
C GLY A 26 15.44 -10.97 25.29
N PRO A 27 16.66 -10.83 24.71
CA PRO A 27 17.10 -9.54 24.21
C PRO A 27 15.93 -8.98 23.41
N ALA A 28 15.58 -7.72 23.66
CA ALA A 28 14.61 -7.00 22.85
C ALA A 28 15.03 -7.33 21.42
N ALA A 29 14.13 -8.00 20.67
CA ALA A 29 14.36 -8.18 19.26
C ALA A 29 14.65 -6.77 18.78
N ASP A 30 15.89 -6.54 18.33
CA ASP A 30 16.18 -5.35 17.54
C ASP A 30 14.97 -5.21 16.63
N SER A 31 14.35 -4.06 16.64
CA SER A 31 13.28 -3.75 15.71
C SER A 31 13.90 -3.90 14.33
N THR A 32 13.87 -5.13 13.83
CA THR A 32 14.24 -5.40 12.44
C THR A 32 13.32 -4.49 11.66
N ALA A 33 13.90 -3.46 11.07
CA ALA A 33 13.19 -2.54 10.22
C ALA A 33 12.28 -3.36 9.32
N SER A 34 10.97 -3.13 9.44
CA SER A 34 10.00 -3.92 8.69
C SER A 34 10.29 -3.71 7.22
N ALA A 35 10.45 -4.79 6.47
CA ALA A 35 10.66 -4.69 5.03
C ALA A 35 9.39 -4.16 4.37
N ASP A 36 9.55 -3.25 3.44
CA ASP A 36 8.48 -2.77 2.57
C ASP A 36 7.97 -3.96 1.73
N PRO A 37 6.69 -4.34 1.84
CA PRO A 37 6.14 -5.51 1.16
C PRO A 37 6.15 -5.41 -0.37
N LEU A 38 6.30 -4.21 -0.94
CA LEU A 38 6.36 -3.99 -2.38
C LEU A 38 7.78 -4.13 -2.93
N THR A 39 8.78 -3.69 -2.17
CA THR A 39 10.16 -3.61 -2.66
C THR A 39 11.12 -4.55 -1.95
N GLY A 40 10.74 -5.08 -0.78
CA GLY A 40 11.60 -5.87 0.10
C GLY A 40 12.74 -5.08 0.76
N GLN A 41 12.80 -3.77 0.55
CA GLN A 41 13.77 -2.88 1.17
C GLN A 41 13.32 -2.42 2.55
N GLU A 42 14.18 -1.74 3.31
CA GLU A 42 13.82 -1.14 4.58
C GLU A 42 12.65 -0.17 4.42
N GLN A 43 11.62 -0.33 5.26
CA GLN A 43 10.43 0.50 5.21
C GLN A 43 10.73 1.90 5.72
N GLN A 44 10.76 2.87 4.81
CA GLN A 44 11.03 4.28 5.13
C GLN A 44 9.85 4.98 5.80
N TYR A 45 8.62 4.47 5.62
CA TYR A 45 7.38 5.08 6.11
C TYR A 45 6.54 4.05 6.89
N PRO A 46 7.03 3.58 8.07
CA PRO A 46 6.33 2.56 8.84
C PRO A 46 4.95 3.06 9.30
N GLY A 47 3.94 2.22 9.13
CA GLY A 47 2.56 2.53 9.47
C GLY A 47 1.84 3.45 8.47
N GLN A 48 2.51 3.93 7.43
CA GLN A 48 1.86 4.63 6.34
C GLN A 48 1.36 3.65 5.27
N ARG A 49 0.29 4.05 4.61
CA ARG A 49 -0.33 3.28 3.56
C ARG A 49 0.33 3.61 2.22
N PRO A 50 0.71 2.62 1.38
CA PRO A 50 1.19 2.90 0.03
C PRO A 50 0.13 3.63 -0.79
N ALA A 51 0.55 4.52 -1.68
CA ALA A 51 -0.31 5.20 -2.64
C ALA A 51 -0.10 4.63 -4.05
N ALA A 52 -1.18 4.39 -4.78
CA ALA A 52 -1.12 3.87 -6.15
C ALA A 52 -1.92 4.77 -7.09
N VAL A 53 -1.25 5.35 -8.07
CA VAL A 53 -1.80 6.34 -9.01
C VAL A 53 -1.88 5.75 -10.41
N VAL A 54 -3.04 5.77 -11.03
CA VAL A 54 -3.19 5.35 -12.43
C VAL A 54 -2.98 6.54 -13.34
N ILE A 55 -2.01 6.43 -14.25
CA ILE A 55 -1.67 7.45 -15.22
C ILE A 55 -1.85 6.98 -16.66
N ASP A 56 -2.11 7.93 -17.55
CA ASP A 56 -2.27 7.68 -18.98
C ASP A 56 -0.92 7.38 -19.63
N ASN A 57 -0.89 6.33 -20.47
CA ASN A 57 0.27 5.92 -21.24
C ASN A 57 -0.08 5.78 -22.74
N ALA A 58 -1.16 6.43 -23.19
CA ALA A 58 -1.52 6.39 -24.60
C ALA A 58 -0.48 7.09 -25.48
N PRO A 59 -0.26 6.63 -26.70
CA PRO A 59 0.53 7.35 -27.69
C PRO A 59 0.00 8.77 -27.90
N GLY A 60 0.87 9.77 -27.77
CA GLY A 60 0.47 11.17 -27.85
C GLY A 60 -0.11 11.76 -26.56
N SER A 61 -0.12 11.02 -25.48
CA SER A 61 -0.45 11.54 -24.17
C SER A 61 0.48 12.69 -23.77
N THR A 62 0.02 13.50 -22.82
CA THR A 62 0.86 14.56 -22.22
C THR A 62 2.06 13.96 -21.50
N THR A 63 3.13 14.74 -21.36
CA THR A 63 4.33 14.33 -20.63
C THR A 63 3.97 13.74 -19.27
N GLN A 64 4.45 12.55 -19.01
CA GLN A 64 4.24 11.80 -17.78
C GLN A 64 5.22 12.27 -16.69
N TRP A 65 4.70 12.41 -15.47
CA TRP A 65 5.45 12.85 -14.30
C TRP A 65 5.36 11.81 -13.18
N GLY A 66 6.43 11.70 -12.42
CA GLY A 66 6.47 10.87 -11.21
C GLY A 66 6.97 9.44 -11.39
N ILE A 67 7.06 8.91 -12.61
CA ILE A 67 7.45 7.52 -12.88
C ILE A 67 8.77 7.14 -12.19
N GLY A 68 9.80 7.99 -12.32
CA GLY A 68 11.14 7.70 -11.80
C GLY A 68 11.24 7.64 -10.27
N SER A 69 10.21 8.08 -9.54
CA SER A 69 10.15 8.04 -8.07
C SER A 69 9.24 6.92 -7.55
N ALA A 70 8.59 6.17 -8.42
CA ALA A 70 7.73 5.06 -8.04
C ALA A 70 8.56 3.86 -7.56
N SER A 71 8.14 3.21 -6.47
CA SER A 71 8.73 1.96 -5.99
C SER A 71 8.41 0.79 -6.91
N VAL A 72 7.19 0.81 -7.49
CA VAL A 72 6.72 -0.21 -8.43
C VAL A 72 5.96 0.47 -9.55
N VAL A 73 6.15 0.00 -10.78
CA VAL A 73 5.38 0.41 -11.94
C VAL A 73 4.70 -0.83 -12.52
N LEU A 74 3.38 -0.80 -12.61
CA LEU A 74 2.58 -1.83 -13.25
C LEU A 74 2.06 -1.25 -14.57
N GLU A 75 2.14 -2.03 -15.64
CA GLU A 75 1.58 -1.68 -16.94
C GLU A 75 0.49 -2.68 -17.33
N ALA A 76 -0.67 -2.19 -17.70
CA ALA A 76 -1.76 -3.03 -18.18
C ALA A 76 -2.69 -2.26 -19.11
N ALA A 77 -3.25 -2.99 -20.08
CA ALA A 77 -4.33 -2.52 -20.96
C ALA A 77 -5.67 -3.06 -20.44
N ALA A 78 -6.71 -2.22 -20.48
CA ALA A 78 -8.07 -2.65 -20.13
C ALA A 78 -8.61 -3.72 -21.10
N CYS A 79 -8.23 -3.64 -22.36
CA CYS A 79 -8.52 -4.63 -23.40
C CYS A 79 -7.45 -4.59 -24.50
N ALA A 80 -7.48 -5.56 -25.42
CA ALA A 80 -6.44 -5.74 -26.43
C ALA A 80 -6.23 -4.53 -27.35
N ASP A 81 -7.27 -3.73 -27.58
CA ASP A 81 -7.25 -2.61 -28.52
C ASP A 81 -7.09 -1.24 -27.84
N THR A 82 -6.87 -1.22 -26.51
CA THR A 82 -6.63 0.01 -25.75
C THR A 82 -5.16 0.20 -25.45
N ALA A 83 -4.73 1.47 -25.47
CA ALA A 83 -3.41 1.80 -24.97
C ALA A 83 -3.28 1.38 -23.50
N PRO A 84 -2.12 0.84 -23.09
CA PRO A 84 -1.91 0.49 -21.70
C PRO A 84 -1.90 1.72 -20.81
N SER A 85 -2.38 1.58 -19.58
CA SER A 85 -2.18 2.55 -18.51
C SER A 85 -1.05 2.09 -17.61
N LEU A 86 -0.43 3.02 -16.89
CA LEU A 86 0.54 2.72 -15.85
C LEU A 86 -0.10 2.93 -14.48
N CYS A 87 0.18 2.03 -13.56
CA CYS A 87 -0.11 2.23 -12.14
C CYS A 87 1.21 2.39 -11.40
N LEU A 88 1.41 3.58 -10.83
CA LEU A 88 2.62 3.95 -10.11
C LEU A 88 2.37 3.79 -8.62
N VAL A 89 3.18 2.98 -7.95
CA VAL A 89 3.04 2.71 -6.51
C VAL A 89 4.17 3.37 -5.75
N TYR A 90 3.82 4.15 -4.74
CA TYR A 90 4.71 4.85 -3.83
C TYR A 90 4.57 4.30 -2.42
N PRO A 91 5.62 4.30 -1.60
CA PRO A 91 5.58 3.72 -0.25
C PRO A 91 4.63 4.48 0.69
N SER A 92 4.31 5.73 0.38
CA SER A 92 3.33 6.55 1.11
C SER A 92 2.87 7.72 0.26
N VAL A 93 1.79 8.39 0.66
CA VAL A 93 1.38 9.67 0.08
C VAL A 93 2.49 10.72 0.27
N SER A 94 3.14 10.75 1.43
CA SER A 94 4.22 11.72 1.73
C SER A 94 5.47 11.55 0.85
N ALA A 95 5.67 10.36 0.27
CA ALA A 95 6.78 10.09 -0.65
C ALA A 95 6.43 10.39 -2.11
N MET A 96 5.16 10.69 -2.39
CA MET A 96 4.65 10.87 -3.74
C MET A 96 5.02 12.26 -4.26
N PRO A 97 5.72 12.37 -5.40
CA PRO A 97 5.93 13.67 -6.07
C PRO A 97 4.64 14.11 -6.78
N THR A 98 4.73 15.15 -7.60
CA THR A 98 3.67 15.42 -8.58
C THR A 98 3.60 14.27 -9.59
N VAL A 99 2.42 13.67 -9.75
CA VAL A 99 2.18 12.47 -10.57
C VAL A 99 1.07 12.71 -11.58
N GLY A 100 1.27 12.28 -12.80
CA GLY A 100 0.21 12.33 -13.83
C GLY A 100 0.75 12.20 -15.26
N PRO A 101 -0.14 12.31 -16.25
CA PRO A 101 -1.57 12.66 -16.16
C PRO A 101 -2.42 11.52 -15.58
N VAL A 102 -3.21 11.84 -14.56
CA VAL A 102 -4.07 10.85 -13.88
C VAL A 102 -5.23 10.46 -14.80
N THR A 103 -5.48 9.16 -14.92
CA THR A 103 -6.52 8.60 -15.80
C THR A 103 -7.46 7.65 -15.06
N LEU A 104 -8.32 6.96 -15.82
CA LEU A 104 -9.32 6.03 -15.30
C LEU A 104 -8.69 4.90 -14.47
N GLY A 105 -9.25 4.67 -13.29
CA GLY A 105 -8.95 3.49 -12.48
C GLY A 105 -9.36 2.21 -13.19
N GLN A 106 -8.58 1.15 -13.00
CA GLN A 106 -8.84 -0.17 -13.55
C GLN A 106 -8.82 -1.20 -12.42
N ASP A 107 -9.86 -2.04 -12.35
CA ASP A 107 -9.99 -3.07 -11.32
C ASP A 107 -8.82 -4.07 -11.33
N LEU A 108 -8.18 -4.28 -12.48
CA LEU A 108 -7.01 -5.14 -12.59
C LEU A 108 -5.87 -4.68 -11.66
N PHE A 109 -5.56 -3.39 -11.63
CA PHE A 109 -4.53 -2.85 -10.74
C PHE A 109 -4.93 -3.01 -9.28
N TRP A 110 -6.18 -2.72 -8.95
CA TRP A 110 -6.68 -2.82 -7.58
C TRP A 110 -6.74 -4.26 -7.08
N ARG A 111 -7.02 -5.23 -7.97
CA ARG A 111 -6.93 -6.66 -7.67
C ARG A 111 -5.50 -7.10 -7.39
N LEU A 112 -4.54 -6.71 -8.23
CA LEU A 112 -3.13 -7.03 -8.05
C LEU A 112 -2.56 -6.45 -6.75
N LEU A 113 -3.02 -5.28 -6.35
CA LEU A 113 -2.54 -4.55 -5.18
C LEU A 113 -3.41 -4.74 -3.93
N SER A 114 -4.46 -5.57 -3.98
CA SER A 114 -5.42 -5.73 -2.88
C SER A 114 -4.77 -6.19 -1.58
N GLY A 115 -3.75 -7.06 -1.65
CA GLY A 115 -2.99 -7.53 -0.48
C GLY A 115 -2.09 -6.47 0.17
N GLN A 116 -1.81 -5.38 -0.52
CA GLN A 116 -0.90 -4.32 -0.06
C GLN A 116 -1.62 -3.14 0.59
N GLN A 117 -2.94 -3.18 0.66
CA GLN A 117 -3.78 -2.14 1.24
C GLN A 117 -3.47 -0.73 0.69
N VAL A 118 -3.13 -0.62 -0.58
CA VAL A 118 -2.80 0.66 -1.21
C VAL A 118 -3.97 1.64 -1.15
N LEU A 119 -3.68 2.94 -1.18
CA LEU A 119 -4.64 4.00 -1.43
C LEU A 119 -4.78 4.18 -2.94
N PRO A 120 -5.90 3.78 -3.56
CA PRO A 120 -6.15 3.99 -4.98
C PRO A 120 -6.32 5.48 -5.28
N ILE A 121 -5.64 5.98 -6.31
CA ILE A 121 -5.77 7.36 -6.81
C ILE A 121 -6.07 7.29 -8.31
N GLN A 122 -7.19 7.88 -8.73
CA GLN A 122 -7.71 7.75 -10.09
C GLN A 122 -8.54 8.96 -10.51
N ARG A 123 -8.87 9.04 -11.78
CA ARG A 123 -9.81 10.02 -12.36
C ARG A 123 -11.02 9.29 -12.93
N GLY A 124 -12.00 8.99 -12.08
CA GLY A 124 -13.13 8.16 -12.44
C GLY A 124 -12.73 6.68 -12.63
N CYS A 125 -13.73 5.88 -12.86
CA CYS A 125 -13.57 4.46 -13.16
C CYS A 125 -14.80 3.92 -13.89
N ASP A 126 -14.66 2.76 -14.51
CA ASP A 126 -15.78 2.04 -15.09
C ASP A 126 -16.63 1.34 -14.00
N LEU A 127 -17.74 0.74 -14.43
CA LEU A 127 -18.66 0.04 -13.53
C LEU A 127 -18.00 -1.18 -12.84
N TYR A 128 -17.13 -1.89 -13.53
CA TYR A 128 -16.46 -3.08 -12.97
C TYR A 128 -15.50 -2.67 -11.87
N THR A 129 -14.71 -1.65 -12.11
CA THR A 129 -13.79 -1.07 -11.12
C THR A 129 -14.56 -0.51 -9.91
N ARG A 130 -15.66 0.20 -10.14
CA ARG A 130 -16.52 0.72 -9.06
C ARG A 130 -17.08 -0.42 -8.21
N ASN A 131 -17.66 -1.44 -8.82
CA ASN A 131 -18.18 -2.60 -8.11
C ASN A 131 -17.10 -3.33 -7.31
N PHE A 132 -15.88 -3.40 -7.84
CA PHE A 132 -14.76 -3.99 -7.10
C PHE A 132 -14.39 -3.16 -5.86
N LEU A 133 -14.25 -1.85 -6.03
CA LEU A 133 -13.94 -0.94 -4.92
C LEU A 133 -15.02 -0.99 -3.83
N ASP A 134 -16.29 -0.97 -4.22
CA ASP A 134 -17.43 -1.03 -3.30
C ASP A 134 -17.51 -2.38 -2.57
N TYR A 135 -17.34 -3.50 -3.28
CA TYR A 135 -17.39 -4.84 -2.70
C TYR A 135 -16.31 -5.04 -1.62
N TRP A 136 -15.10 -4.52 -1.87
CA TRP A 136 -13.98 -4.64 -0.94
C TRP A 136 -13.87 -3.46 0.03
N ASN A 137 -14.82 -2.53 -0.01
CA ASN A 137 -14.80 -1.28 0.77
C ASN A 137 -13.47 -0.52 0.64
N LEU A 138 -12.91 -0.50 -0.56
CA LEU A 138 -11.70 0.22 -0.89
C LEU A 138 -12.03 1.66 -1.25
N ARG A 139 -11.63 2.59 -0.41
CA ARG A 139 -11.82 4.01 -0.68
C ARG A 139 -10.72 4.52 -1.61
N ALA A 140 -11.12 4.98 -2.78
CA ALA A 140 -10.24 5.66 -3.72
C ALA A 140 -10.28 7.18 -3.54
N VAL A 141 -9.17 7.84 -3.81
CA VAL A 141 -9.13 9.29 -4.07
C VAL A 141 -9.43 9.49 -5.54
N ASP A 142 -10.66 9.86 -5.84
CA ASP A 142 -11.14 10.01 -7.21
C ASP A 142 -11.27 11.49 -7.57
N ALA A 143 -10.63 11.91 -8.65
CA ALA A 143 -10.63 13.31 -9.08
C ALA A 143 -12.02 13.82 -9.48
N LEU A 144 -12.93 12.93 -9.88
CA LEU A 144 -14.30 13.30 -10.21
C LEU A 144 -15.17 13.51 -8.95
N GLU A 145 -14.81 12.90 -7.83
CA GLU A 145 -15.53 13.01 -6.56
C GLU A 145 -14.87 14.03 -5.61
N THR A 146 -13.55 13.96 -5.47
CA THR A 146 -12.78 14.79 -4.52
C THR A 146 -12.57 16.21 -5.05
N GLY A 147 -12.72 16.41 -6.35
CA GLY A 147 -12.51 17.70 -6.98
C GLY A 147 -11.04 18.13 -6.96
N ARG A 148 -10.82 19.45 -6.95
CA ARG A 148 -9.47 20.03 -7.06
C ARG A 148 -8.65 19.98 -5.78
N ASN A 149 -9.13 19.43 -4.70
CA ASN A 149 -8.42 19.48 -3.41
C ASN A 149 -7.12 18.66 -3.40
N ALA A 150 -7.08 17.57 -4.18
CA ALA A 150 -5.91 16.70 -4.31
C ALA A 150 -5.32 16.69 -5.73
N PHE A 151 -5.89 17.48 -6.65
CA PHE A 151 -5.51 17.46 -8.05
C PHE A 151 -5.33 18.85 -8.60
N THR A 152 -4.33 19.01 -9.47
CA THR A 152 -4.08 20.24 -10.20
C THR A 152 -4.21 20.02 -11.70
N THR A 153 -4.56 21.05 -12.45
CA THR A 153 -4.54 21.05 -13.91
C THR A 153 -3.58 22.11 -14.38
N GLY A 154 -2.89 21.85 -15.47
CA GLY A 154 -2.13 22.89 -16.17
C GLY A 154 -3.02 24.00 -16.78
N ASN A 155 -4.35 23.76 -16.81
CA ASN A 155 -5.38 24.65 -17.31
C ASN A 155 -6.61 24.58 -16.40
N THR A 156 -7.52 25.55 -16.47
CA THR A 156 -8.77 25.62 -15.70
C THR A 156 -9.85 24.64 -16.20
N ASP A 157 -9.66 24.02 -17.35
CA ASP A 157 -10.60 23.07 -17.95
C ASP A 157 -10.45 21.68 -17.32
N TRP A 158 -11.58 21.06 -16.91
CA TRP A 158 -11.63 19.69 -16.44
C TRP A 158 -11.31 18.62 -17.49
N ALA A 159 -11.40 18.96 -18.77
CA ALA A 159 -10.98 18.11 -19.86
C ALA A 159 -9.45 18.01 -19.97
N SER A 160 -8.73 18.97 -19.37
CA SER A 160 -7.27 18.99 -19.37
C SER A 160 -6.68 17.88 -18.49
N PRO A 161 -5.44 17.43 -18.77
CA PRO A 161 -4.74 16.47 -17.94
C PRO A 161 -4.67 16.93 -16.48
N LEU A 162 -4.85 16.00 -15.56
CA LEU A 162 -4.79 16.23 -14.12
C LEU A 162 -3.52 15.63 -13.54
N TRP A 163 -2.93 16.34 -12.60
CA TRP A 163 -1.83 15.83 -11.76
C TRP A 163 -2.26 15.83 -10.31
N CYS A 164 -1.82 14.84 -9.56
CA CYS A 164 -1.96 14.83 -8.11
C CYS A 164 -0.62 15.10 -7.43
N THR A 165 -0.70 15.72 -6.28
CA THR A 165 0.43 15.96 -5.37
C THR A 165 0.06 15.49 -3.97
N ASN A 166 1.07 15.25 -3.13
CA ASN A 166 0.89 15.03 -1.70
C ASN A 166 0.43 16.31 -0.98
#